data_433933c73c4a63eb3a55161086b4df02
#
_entry.id   433933c73c4a63eb3a55161086b4df02
#
_cell.length_a   1.000
_cell.length_b   1.000
_cell.length_c   1.000
_cell.angle_alpha   90.00
_cell.angle_beta   90.00
_cell.angle_gamma   90.00
#
_symmetry.space_group_name_H-M   'P 1'
#
loop_
_entity.id
_entity.type
_entity.pdbx_description
1 polymer ?
#
loop_
_entity_poly.entity_id
_entity_poly.type
_entity_poly.pdbx_seq_one_letter_code
_entity_poly.pdbx_strand_id
1 'polypeptide(L)'
;MLNTSEIAFPHETIVRRGHATVQFRQVLDRPTFHRVLDHERARSDRSGQPFAVVVFSPREAASDQGNSLQTAQSLLMDRMSTIDEIGWFADRRLGIVLPYSSAESAWNVADEVTSAFPISVTLPACEVYAYPTNWPSPESDDEDDLPRRRVRQLEPHFARPLPWWKRMMDVVGAVVGLCLLSPLFLLVALAIKLTSRGPAFFTQWRSGLGGRRFRMVKFRTMVVDAEQRRHELLKHNEQDGPAFKVTNDPRVTRLGRFLRITSIDEFPQLWNVLKGDMSLVGPRPLPCHEAEACEVWQRRRLDVTPGLTCIWQTRGRPRTSFALWMRLDLEYIRVQSFWTDVKLILLTIPTVLKNRADR
;
A
#
# COMPACT_ATOMS: atom_id res chain seq x y z
N MET A 1 -3.24 -44.76 17.14
CA MET A 1 -3.49 -43.92 18.32
C MET A 1 -2.77 -42.58 18.09
N LEU A 2 -3.44 -41.63 17.49
CA LEU A 2 -2.95 -40.29 17.24
C LEU A 2 -3.77 -39.32 18.08
N ASN A 3 -3.07 -38.61 18.94
CA ASN A 3 -3.59 -37.75 19.97
C ASN A 3 -4.02 -36.41 19.33
N THR A 4 -5.31 -36.15 19.26
CA THR A 4 -5.88 -34.88 18.88
C THR A 4 -5.89 -33.96 20.10
N SER A 5 -4.91 -33.01 20.15
CA SER A 5 -4.94 -31.92 21.13
C SER A 5 -6.00 -30.91 20.72
N GLU A 6 -7.07 -30.85 21.53
CA GLU A 6 -8.13 -29.85 21.47
C GLU A 6 -7.57 -28.43 21.62
N ILE A 7 -7.83 -27.58 20.63
CA ILE A 7 -7.67 -26.14 20.77
C ILE A 7 -8.87 -25.62 21.54
N ALA A 8 -8.69 -25.35 22.82
CA ALA A 8 -9.69 -24.74 23.67
C ALA A 8 -9.90 -23.26 23.29
N PHE A 9 -11.09 -22.92 22.84
CA PHE A 9 -11.57 -21.53 22.78
C PHE A 9 -11.93 -21.05 24.19
N PRO A 10 -11.60 -19.81 24.59
CA PRO A 10 -11.96 -19.31 25.91
C PRO A 10 -13.48 -19.09 26.01
N HIS A 11 -14.01 -19.67 27.06
CA HIS A 11 -15.36 -19.72 27.60
C HIS A 11 -16.39 -18.68 27.15
N GLU A 12 -17.38 -19.17 26.38
CA GLU A 12 -18.73 -18.58 26.32
C GLU A 12 -19.49 -18.92 27.62
N THR A 13 -19.80 -17.90 28.39
CA THR A 13 -20.74 -18.06 29.52
C THR A 13 -22.16 -17.88 28.98
N ILE A 14 -22.81 -19.00 28.62
CA ILE A 14 -24.22 -19.01 28.22
C ILE A 14 -25.08 -19.04 29.47
N VAL A 15 -25.70 -17.91 29.81
CA VAL A 15 -26.77 -17.85 30.82
C VAL A 15 -28.11 -17.93 30.06
N ARG A 16 -28.76 -19.11 30.05
CA ARG A 16 -30.11 -19.28 29.56
C ARG A 16 -31.11 -18.71 30.55
N ARG A 17 -31.73 -17.59 30.26
CA ARG A 17 -33.04 -17.19 30.74
C ARG A 17 -33.93 -16.78 29.54
N GLY A 18 -35.05 -17.45 29.38
CA GLY A 18 -36.18 -17.26 28.52
C GLY A 18 -36.12 -16.25 27.38
N HIS A 19 -36.10 -16.75 26.13
CA HIS A 19 -36.49 -16.06 24.90
C HIS A 19 -35.89 -14.68 24.55
N ALA A 20 -34.58 -14.53 24.66
CA ALA A 20 -33.74 -13.66 23.82
C ALA A 20 -32.29 -14.00 24.16
N THR A 21 -31.52 -14.47 23.21
CA THR A 21 -30.08 -14.59 23.35
C THR A 21 -29.53 -13.17 23.33
N VAL A 22 -29.31 -12.55 24.48
CA VAL A 22 -28.58 -11.29 24.58
C VAL A 22 -27.12 -11.66 24.33
N GLN A 23 -26.67 -11.55 23.09
CA GLN A 23 -25.23 -11.51 22.80
C GLN A 23 -24.67 -10.24 23.48
N PHE A 24 -23.93 -10.42 24.55
CA PHE A 24 -23.13 -9.32 25.10
C PHE A 24 -22.08 -8.93 24.05
N ARG A 25 -22.31 -7.83 23.36
CA ARG A 25 -21.35 -7.27 22.43
C ARG A 25 -20.15 -6.79 23.21
N GLN A 26 -19.00 -7.34 22.88
CA GLN A 26 -17.74 -7.03 23.54
C GLN A 26 -16.92 -6.12 22.62
N VAL A 27 -16.26 -5.10 23.20
CA VAL A 27 -15.29 -4.30 22.45
C VAL A 27 -14.13 -5.19 22.07
N LEU A 28 -13.86 -5.28 20.79
CA LEU A 28 -12.78 -6.09 20.23
C LEU A 28 -11.42 -5.53 20.63
N ASP A 29 -10.50 -6.40 20.96
CA ASP A 29 -9.10 -6.02 21.11
C ASP A 29 -8.50 -5.57 19.76
N ARG A 30 -7.40 -4.85 19.80
CA ARG A 30 -6.78 -4.27 18.60
C ARG A 30 -6.47 -5.31 17.51
N PRO A 31 -5.84 -6.47 17.79
CA PRO A 31 -5.59 -7.50 16.78
C PRO A 31 -6.87 -8.05 16.13
N THR A 32 -7.92 -8.25 16.89
CA THR A 32 -9.20 -8.74 16.39
C THR A 32 -9.91 -7.68 15.56
N PHE A 33 -9.92 -6.43 16.01
CA PHE A 33 -10.50 -5.31 15.26
C PHE A 33 -9.80 -5.11 13.90
N HIS A 34 -8.46 -5.20 13.86
CA HIS A 34 -7.73 -5.13 12.60
C HIS A 34 -8.05 -6.32 11.67
N ARG A 35 -8.32 -7.52 12.19
CA ARG A 35 -8.81 -8.64 11.36
C ARG A 35 -10.19 -8.37 10.77
N VAL A 36 -11.08 -7.71 11.51
CA VAL A 36 -12.39 -7.27 10.98
C VAL A 36 -12.17 -6.27 9.85
N LEU A 37 -11.28 -5.28 10.01
CA LEU A 37 -10.94 -4.33 8.95
C LEU A 37 -10.40 -5.03 7.69
N ASP A 38 -9.49 -6.00 7.85
CA ASP A 38 -8.96 -6.80 6.73
C ASP A 38 -10.05 -7.60 6.04
N HIS A 39 -11.00 -8.15 6.80
CA HIS A 39 -12.15 -8.90 6.27
C HIS A 39 -13.11 -7.99 5.50
N GLU A 40 -13.48 -6.83 6.06
CA GLU A 40 -14.34 -5.85 5.41
C GLU A 40 -13.69 -5.29 4.14
N ARG A 41 -12.38 -5.03 4.17
CA ARG A 41 -11.63 -4.66 2.97
C ARG A 41 -11.71 -5.75 1.90
N ALA A 42 -11.54 -7.02 2.30
CA ALA A 42 -11.64 -8.14 1.35
C ALA A 42 -13.05 -8.30 0.78
N ARG A 43 -14.10 -8.00 1.57
CA ARG A 43 -15.48 -7.96 1.11
C ARG A 43 -15.68 -6.81 0.12
N SER A 44 -15.25 -5.61 0.48
CA SER A 44 -15.38 -4.42 -0.36
C SER A 44 -14.69 -4.59 -1.72
N ASP A 45 -13.46 -5.14 -1.75
CA ASP A 45 -12.73 -5.41 -2.99
C ASP A 45 -13.44 -6.38 -3.94
N ARG A 46 -14.25 -7.30 -3.40
CA ARG A 46 -15.01 -8.27 -4.21
C ARG A 46 -16.37 -7.77 -4.65
N SER A 47 -17.06 -7.04 -3.77
CA SER A 47 -18.45 -6.61 -3.99
C SER A 47 -18.56 -5.22 -4.60
N GLY A 48 -17.48 -4.40 -4.52
CA GLY A 48 -17.51 -2.99 -4.85
C GLY A 48 -18.27 -2.12 -3.83
N GLN A 49 -18.80 -2.72 -2.76
CA GLN A 49 -19.55 -1.99 -1.74
C GLN A 49 -18.60 -1.33 -0.73
N PRO A 50 -18.79 -0.05 -0.41
CA PRO A 50 -17.93 0.65 0.52
C PRO A 50 -18.13 0.19 1.96
N PHE A 51 -17.19 0.56 2.82
CA PHE A 51 -17.35 0.59 4.27
C PHE A 51 -16.64 1.81 4.84
N ALA A 52 -17.03 2.20 6.04
CA ALA A 52 -16.41 3.31 6.73
C ALA A 52 -16.03 2.92 8.16
N VAL A 53 -15.13 3.70 8.75
CA VAL A 53 -14.72 3.54 10.15
C VAL A 53 -14.78 4.90 10.82
N VAL A 54 -15.52 4.99 11.93
CA VAL A 54 -15.51 6.18 12.79
C VAL A 54 -14.58 5.90 13.95
N VAL A 55 -13.63 6.81 14.20
CA VAL A 55 -12.62 6.65 15.24
C VAL A 55 -12.72 7.81 16.24
N PHE A 56 -12.89 7.48 17.51
CA PHE A 56 -12.90 8.41 18.61
C PHE A 56 -11.57 8.38 19.36
N SER A 57 -10.98 9.55 19.61
CA SER A 57 -9.73 9.69 20.37
C SER A 57 -9.87 10.78 21.44
N PRO A 58 -9.25 10.63 22.63
CA PRO A 58 -9.30 11.67 23.64
C PRO A 58 -8.62 12.94 23.13
N ARG A 59 -9.18 14.11 23.45
CA ARG A 59 -8.47 15.38 23.27
C ARG A 59 -7.40 15.51 24.35
N GLU A 60 -6.25 16.09 24.03
CA GLU A 60 -5.07 16.22 24.91
C GLU A 60 -5.27 17.09 26.18
N ALA A 61 -6.50 17.34 26.61
CA ALA A 61 -6.75 18.06 27.86
C ALA A 61 -6.40 17.16 29.06
N ALA A 62 -5.49 17.62 29.89
CA ALA A 62 -4.90 16.92 31.03
C ALA A 62 -5.87 16.41 32.12
N SER A 63 -7.18 16.64 32.01
CA SER A 63 -8.22 16.27 32.99
C SER A 63 -9.12 15.11 32.54
N ASP A 64 -9.00 14.61 31.30
CA ASP A 64 -9.88 13.55 30.80
C ASP A 64 -9.31 12.16 31.14
N GLN A 65 -9.55 11.66 32.35
CA GLN A 65 -9.10 10.37 32.88
C GLN A 65 -9.76 9.15 32.16
N GLY A 66 -9.95 9.20 30.86
CA GLY A 66 -10.55 8.09 30.11
C GLY A 66 -12.08 8.07 30.05
N ASN A 67 -12.73 9.05 30.66
CA ASN A 67 -14.19 9.11 30.80
C ASN A 67 -14.87 9.36 29.44
N SER A 68 -14.23 10.13 28.53
CA SER A 68 -14.77 10.40 27.19
C SER A 68 -14.84 9.14 26.32
N LEU A 69 -13.81 8.27 26.35
CA LEU A 69 -13.84 7.03 25.58
C LEU A 69 -14.81 5.99 26.15
N GLN A 70 -14.95 5.91 27.49
CA GLN A 70 -15.94 5.03 28.11
C GLN A 70 -17.36 5.48 27.77
N THR A 71 -17.61 6.80 27.78
CA THR A 71 -18.90 7.36 27.36
C THR A 71 -19.15 7.10 25.88
N ALA A 72 -18.16 7.31 25.01
CA ALA A 72 -18.27 6.97 23.58
C ALA A 72 -18.59 5.48 23.39
N GLN A 73 -17.91 4.60 24.11
CA GLN A 73 -18.14 3.16 24.06
C GLN A 73 -19.59 2.79 24.44
N SER A 74 -20.12 3.32 25.55
CA SER A 74 -21.50 3.03 25.97
C SER A 74 -22.52 3.54 24.94
N LEU A 75 -22.37 4.78 24.46
CA LEU A 75 -23.24 5.37 23.45
C LEU A 75 -23.22 4.59 22.12
N LEU A 76 -22.05 4.13 21.71
CA LEU A 76 -21.93 3.29 20.51
C LEU A 76 -22.61 1.95 20.72
N MET A 77 -22.40 1.27 21.86
CA MET A 77 -23.01 -0.03 22.13
C MET A 77 -24.54 0.02 22.14
N ASP A 78 -25.15 1.11 22.60
CA ASP A 78 -26.59 1.30 22.61
C ASP A 78 -27.21 1.52 21.22
N ARG A 79 -26.38 1.97 20.25
CA ARG A 79 -26.83 2.39 18.91
C ARG A 79 -26.39 1.49 17.74
N MET A 80 -25.52 0.53 18.02
CA MET A 80 -24.99 -0.37 17.01
C MET A 80 -26.06 -1.20 16.29
N SER A 81 -25.92 -1.30 14.99
CA SER A 81 -26.60 -2.32 14.18
C SER A 81 -25.97 -3.71 14.43
N THR A 82 -26.67 -4.77 14.02
CA THR A 82 -26.19 -6.16 14.16
C THR A 82 -24.92 -6.47 13.36
N ILE A 83 -24.63 -5.66 12.36
CA ILE A 83 -23.49 -5.83 11.45
C ILE A 83 -22.29 -4.95 11.80
N ASP A 84 -22.44 -3.99 12.73
CA ASP A 84 -21.38 -3.08 13.13
C ASP A 84 -20.48 -3.74 14.17
N GLU A 85 -19.20 -3.41 14.12
CA GLU A 85 -18.20 -3.96 15.05
C GLU A 85 -17.43 -2.83 15.74
N ILE A 86 -17.34 -2.88 17.08
CA ILE A 86 -16.59 -1.93 17.87
C ILE A 86 -15.30 -2.56 18.36
N GLY A 87 -14.20 -1.82 18.33
CA GLY A 87 -12.92 -2.29 18.85
C GLY A 87 -11.86 -1.20 18.92
N TRP A 88 -10.70 -1.58 19.41
CA TRP A 88 -9.56 -0.68 19.52
C TRP A 88 -8.84 -0.55 18.16
N PHE A 89 -8.99 0.62 17.53
CA PHE A 89 -8.31 0.95 16.28
C PHE A 89 -6.80 1.15 16.49
N ALA A 90 -6.45 1.84 17.57
CA ALA A 90 -5.08 2.05 18.03
C ALA A 90 -5.07 2.26 19.55
N ASP A 91 -3.90 2.48 20.15
CA ASP A 91 -3.80 2.79 21.57
C ASP A 91 -4.62 4.05 21.88
N ARG A 92 -5.57 3.92 22.83
CA ARG A 92 -6.51 4.98 23.21
C ARG A 92 -7.36 5.55 22.06
N ARG A 93 -7.60 4.76 21.00
CA ARG A 93 -8.45 5.13 19.85
C ARG A 93 -9.51 4.06 19.65
N LEU A 94 -10.76 4.38 20.00
CA LEU A 94 -11.91 3.49 19.84
C LEU A 94 -12.47 3.64 18.43
N GLY A 95 -12.65 2.54 17.70
CA GLY A 95 -13.20 2.51 16.36
C GLY A 95 -14.51 1.75 16.27
N ILE A 96 -15.39 2.17 15.36
CA ILE A 96 -16.53 1.38 14.90
C ILE A 96 -16.44 1.18 13.39
N VAL A 97 -16.55 -0.06 12.96
CA VAL A 97 -16.63 -0.44 11.54
C VAL A 97 -18.10 -0.42 11.14
N LEU A 98 -18.41 0.29 10.07
CA LEU A 98 -19.73 0.43 9.48
C LEU A 98 -19.73 -0.22 8.08
N PRO A 99 -20.09 -1.49 7.96
CA PRO A 99 -20.19 -2.18 6.69
C PRO A 99 -21.24 -1.51 5.77
N TYR A 100 -21.02 -1.56 4.44
CA TYR A 100 -21.93 -1.01 3.42
C TYR A 100 -22.24 0.50 3.57
N SER A 101 -21.41 1.24 4.31
CA SER A 101 -21.65 2.63 4.65
C SER A 101 -20.73 3.56 3.88
N SER A 102 -21.29 4.69 3.42
CA SER A 102 -20.53 5.80 2.84
C SER A 102 -19.88 6.64 3.94
N ALA A 103 -18.94 7.52 3.54
CA ALA A 103 -18.35 8.51 4.44
C ALA A 103 -19.41 9.45 5.05
N GLU A 104 -20.44 9.80 4.29
CA GLU A 104 -21.54 10.65 4.76
C GLU A 104 -22.35 9.94 5.85
N SER A 105 -22.70 8.67 5.63
CA SER A 105 -23.40 7.85 6.64
C SER A 105 -22.56 7.72 7.92
N ALA A 106 -21.24 7.58 7.79
CA ALA A 106 -20.34 7.51 8.94
C ALA A 106 -20.28 8.84 9.73
N TRP A 107 -20.32 9.99 9.05
CA TRP A 107 -20.44 11.28 9.71
C TRP A 107 -21.75 11.45 10.46
N ASN A 108 -22.86 10.93 9.93
CA ASN A 108 -24.15 10.96 10.63
C ASN A 108 -24.09 10.17 11.94
N VAL A 109 -23.46 8.99 11.93
CA VAL A 109 -23.22 8.21 13.16
C VAL A 109 -22.33 8.97 14.14
N ALA A 110 -21.28 9.62 13.66
CA ALA A 110 -20.38 10.43 14.47
C ALA A 110 -21.11 11.60 15.13
N ASP A 111 -21.95 12.31 14.37
CA ASP A 111 -22.75 13.44 14.85
C ASP A 111 -23.81 12.99 15.89
N GLU A 112 -24.46 11.85 15.65
CA GLU A 112 -25.42 11.28 16.62
C GLU A 112 -24.75 10.94 17.94
N VAL A 113 -23.60 10.27 17.90
CA VAL A 113 -22.84 9.90 19.11
C VAL A 113 -22.37 11.16 19.85
N THR A 114 -21.79 12.13 19.13
CA THR A 114 -21.29 13.37 19.73
C THR A 114 -22.41 14.23 20.32
N SER A 115 -23.60 14.26 19.70
CA SER A 115 -24.76 14.98 20.20
C SER A 115 -25.36 14.38 21.48
N ALA A 116 -25.15 13.08 21.71
CA ALA A 116 -25.64 12.39 22.89
C ALA A 116 -24.70 12.47 24.09
N PHE A 117 -23.53 13.11 23.95
CA PHE A 117 -22.61 13.27 25.07
C PHE A 117 -23.17 14.16 26.18
N PRO A 118 -23.02 13.78 27.44
CA PRO A 118 -23.36 14.63 28.57
C PRO A 118 -22.50 15.91 28.58
N ILE A 119 -23.10 17.05 28.93
CA ILE A 119 -22.40 18.35 28.99
C ILE A 119 -21.17 18.30 29.91
N SER A 120 -21.20 17.42 30.93
CA SER A 120 -20.12 17.25 31.91
C SER A 120 -18.92 16.48 31.41
N VAL A 121 -18.99 15.86 30.21
CA VAL A 121 -17.91 15.02 29.64
C VAL A 121 -17.29 15.72 28.44
N THR A 122 -15.96 15.78 28.41
CA THR A 122 -15.23 16.35 27.28
C THR A 122 -15.47 15.54 26.02
N LEU A 123 -15.89 16.20 24.94
CA LEU A 123 -16.10 15.52 23.64
C LEU A 123 -14.78 14.98 23.10
N PRO A 124 -14.72 13.70 22.71
CA PRO A 124 -13.55 13.16 22.04
C PRO A 124 -13.36 13.80 20.65
N ALA A 125 -12.14 13.75 20.14
CA ALA A 125 -11.92 14.04 18.74
C ALA A 125 -12.46 12.87 17.89
N CYS A 126 -13.15 13.19 16.80
CA CYS A 126 -13.74 12.22 15.91
C CYS A 126 -13.08 12.30 14.53
N GLU A 127 -12.73 11.16 13.95
CA GLU A 127 -12.18 11.02 12.61
C GLU A 127 -12.98 9.97 11.85
N VAL A 128 -13.29 10.26 10.60
CA VAL A 128 -13.97 9.31 9.72
C VAL A 128 -13.01 8.84 8.63
N TYR A 129 -12.90 7.53 8.50
CA TYR A 129 -12.16 6.85 7.46
C TYR A 129 -13.14 6.16 6.52
N ALA A 130 -12.88 6.21 5.23
CA ALA A 130 -13.66 5.49 4.22
C ALA A 130 -12.78 4.55 3.40
N TYR A 131 -13.40 3.51 2.86
CA TYR A 131 -12.81 2.58 1.92
C TYR A 131 -13.84 2.07 0.91
N PRO A 132 -13.54 2.03 -0.42
CA PRO A 132 -12.36 2.61 -1.04
C PRO A 132 -12.46 4.12 -1.11
N THR A 133 -11.32 4.80 -1.08
CA THR A 133 -11.25 6.24 -1.38
C THR A 133 -10.86 6.49 -2.83
N ASN A 134 -11.14 7.68 -3.34
CA ASN A 134 -10.56 8.18 -4.59
C ASN A 134 -9.07 8.49 -4.35
N TRP A 135 -8.26 7.45 -4.46
CA TRP A 135 -6.85 7.47 -4.12
C TRP A 135 -5.98 7.46 -5.38
N PRO A 136 -4.78 8.05 -5.32
CA PRO A 136 -4.33 8.93 -4.25
C PRO A 136 -4.78 10.38 -4.53
N SER A 137 -5.52 10.97 -3.65
CA SER A 137 -5.61 12.43 -3.69
C SER A 137 -4.19 13.00 -3.57
N PRO A 138 -3.77 13.99 -4.36
CA PRO A 138 -2.66 14.81 -3.97
C PRO A 138 -2.97 15.24 -2.53
N GLU A 139 -2.01 15.07 -1.62
CA GLU A 139 -2.04 15.84 -0.40
C GLU A 139 -2.15 17.29 -0.88
N SER A 140 -3.34 17.82 -0.85
CA SER A 140 -3.51 19.26 -0.84
C SER A 140 -2.91 19.65 0.50
N ASP A 141 -1.70 20.21 0.46
CA ASP A 141 -1.09 20.91 1.59
C ASP A 141 -1.92 22.15 1.98
N ASP A 142 -3.12 22.29 1.47
CA ASP A 142 -4.11 23.28 1.84
C ASP A 142 -4.70 22.91 3.20
N GLU A 143 -3.91 23.19 4.24
CA GLU A 143 -4.30 23.11 5.66
C GLU A 143 -5.43 24.10 6.03
N ASP A 144 -5.91 24.93 5.10
CA ASP A 144 -6.73 26.12 5.41
C ASP A 144 -8.23 26.00 5.17
N ASP A 145 -8.79 24.87 4.73
CA ASP A 145 -10.25 24.77 4.53
C ASP A 145 -10.92 23.77 5.51
N LEU A 146 -11.53 24.37 6.55
CA LEU A 146 -12.55 23.85 7.47
C LEU A 146 -12.33 22.44 8.09
N PRO A 147 -11.83 22.38 9.34
CA PRO A 147 -11.32 21.12 9.96
C PRO A 147 -12.41 20.12 10.42
N ARG A 148 -13.69 20.32 10.14
CA ARG A 148 -14.76 19.57 10.82
C ARG A 148 -15.28 18.30 10.12
N ARG A 149 -15.05 18.08 8.82
CA ARG A 149 -15.57 16.91 8.08
C ARG A 149 -14.62 16.31 7.04
N ARG A 150 -13.32 16.29 7.33
CA ARG A 150 -12.36 15.68 6.42
C ARG A 150 -12.45 14.15 6.52
N VAL A 151 -12.75 13.49 5.39
CA VAL A 151 -12.70 12.03 5.28
C VAL A 151 -11.24 11.61 5.07
N ARG A 152 -10.76 10.72 5.92
CA ARG A 152 -9.41 10.17 5.84
C ARG A 152 -9.38 8.88 5.02
N GLN A 153 -8.26 8.61 4.43
CA GLN A 153 -8.01 7.37 3.70
C GLN A 153 -7.70 6.24 4.68
N LEU A 154 -8.34 5.09 4.50
CA LEU A 154 -8.06 3.91 5.32
C LEU A 154 -6.88 3.09 4.79
N GLU A 155 -6.55 3.21 3.51
CA GLU A 155 -5.52 2.45 2.82
C GLU A 155 -4.14 2.47 3.50
N PRO A 156 -3.63 3.62 4.00
CA PRO A 156 -2.34 3.65 4.70
C PRO A 156 -2.28 2.77 5.95
N HIS A 157 -3.43 2.47 6.59
CA HIS A 157 -3.50 1.64 7.79
C HIS A 157 -3.30 0.15 7.51
N PHE A 158 -3.44 -0.27 6.25
CA PHE A 158 -3.14 -1.63 5.80
C PHE A 158 -1.67 -1.81 5.40
N ALA A 159 -0.89 -0.73 5.36
CA ALA A 159 0.51 -0.79 5.01
C ALA A 159 1.32 -1.55 6.07
N ARG A 160 2.07 -2.55 5.62
CA ARG A 160 2.90 -3.40 6.48
C ARG A 160 4.33 -2.87 6.48
N PRO A 161 4.87 -2.46 7.64
CA PRO A 161 6.27 -2.04 7.71
C PRO A 161 7.20 -3.18 7.31
N LEU A 162 8.36 -2.84 6.75
CA LEU A 162 9.38 -3.83 6.40
C LEU A 162 9.83 -4.60 7.65
N PRO A 163 9.82 -5.95 7.64
CA PRO A 163 10.44 -6.75 8.68
C PRO A 163 11.93 -6.40 8.82
N TRP A 164 12.45 -6.43 10.05
CA TRP A 164 13.85 -6.04 10.33
C TRP A 164 14.87 -6.86 9.52
N TRP A 165 14.65 -8.18 9.38
CA TRP A 165 15.53 -9.07 8.60
C TRP A 165 15.57 -8.66 7.12
N LYS A 166 14.43 -8.25 6.58
CA LYS A 166 14.31 -7.78 5.19
C LYS A 166 15.04 -6.47 5.00
N ARG A 167 14.88 -5.53 5.94
CA ARG A 167 15.60 -4.25 5.93
C ARG A 167 17.11 -4.45 6.00
N MET A 168 17.60 -5.38 6.83
CA MET A 168 19.03 -5.71 6.87
C MET A 168 19.52 -6.26 5.53
N MET A 169 18.80 -7.22 4.94
CA MET A 169 19.13 -7.77 3.63
C MET A 169 19.17 -6.67 2.55
N ASP A 170 18.18 -5.77 2.55
CA ASP A 170 18.10 -4.64 1.62
C ASP A 170 19.30 -3.69 1.77
N VAL A 171 19.64 -3.31 3.00
CA VAL A 171 20.78 -2.39 3.26
C VAL A 171 22.10 -3.03 2.85
N VAL A 172 22.34 -4.28 3.27
CA VAL A 172 23.58 -4.99 2.93
C VAL A 172 23.69 -5.17 1.42
N GLY A 173 22.63 -5.66 0.76
CA GLY A 173 22.63 -5.87 -0.68
C GLY A 173 22.77 -4.56 -1.47
N ALA A 174 22.14 -3.47 -1.01
CA ALA A 174 22.25 -2.18 -1.66
C ALA A 174 23.67 -1.57 -1.51
N VAL A 175 24.26 -1.62 -0.32
CA VAL A 175 25.64 -1.13 -0.08
C VAL A 175 26.63 -1.92 -0.91
N VAL A 176 26.59 -3.25 -0.84
CA VAL A 176 27.48 -4.11 -1.64
C VAL A 176 27.29 -3.84 -3.13
N GLY A 177 26.05 -3.78 -3.61
CA GLY A 177 25.74 -3.51 -5.00
C GLY A 177 26.24 -2.12 -5.46
N LEU A 178 26.01 -1.06 -4.68
CA LEU A 178 26.48 0.28 -5.00
C LEU A 178 28.01 0.37 -5.02
N CYS A 179 28.71 -0.26 -4.08
CA CYS A 179 30.16 -0.29 -4.04
C CYS A 179 30.74 -1.05 -5.26
N LEU A 180 30.25 -2.25 -5.55
CA LEU A 180 30.75 -3.06 -6.65
C LEU A 180 30.45 -2.45 -8.03
N LEU A 181 29.28 -1.81 -8.17
CA LEU A 181 28.86 -1.22 -9.44
C LEU A 181 29.29 0.24 -9.61
N SER A 182 29.93 0.86 -8.62
CA SER A 182 30.35 2.26 -8.70
C SER A 182 31.26 2.59 -9.90
N PRO A 183 32.24 1.76 -10.31
CA PRO A 183 33.01 2.04 -11.52
C PRO A 183 32.14 1.98 -12.79
N LEU A 184 31.21 1.00 -12.86
CA LEU A 184 30.27 0.89 -13.97
C LEU A 184 29.35 2.11 -14.03
N PHE A 185 28.89 2.62 -12.89
CA PHE A 185 28.05 3.82 -12.85
C PHE A 185 28.74 5.04 -13.43
N LEU A 186 30.01 5.22 -13.12
CA LEU A 186 30.81 6.30 -13.69
C LEU A 186 30.94 6.18 -15.21
N LEU A 187 31.26 4.97 -15.69
CA LEU A 187 31.40 4.70 -17.14
C LEU A 187 30.09 4.93 -17.89
N VAL A 188 28.95 4.42 -17.35
CA VAL A 188 27.63 4.61 -17.95
C VAL A 188 27.22 6.07 -17.93
N ALA A 189 27.42 6.78 -16.81
CA ALA A 189 27.11 8.20 -16.71
C ALA A 189 27.90 9.04 -17.74
N LEU A 190 29.21 8.75 -17.90
CA LEU A 190 30.06 9.38 -18.91
C LEU A 190 29.57 9.07 -20.32
N ALA A 191 29.27 7.81 -20.63
CA ALA A 191 28.75 7.40 -21.93
C ALA A 191 27.43 8.11 -22.29
N ILE A 192 26.51 8.24 -21.32
CA ILE A 192 25.25 8.99 -21.53
C ILE A 192 25.54 10.47 -21.81
N LYS A 193 26.46 11.09 -21.09
CA LYS A 193 26.84 12.51 -21.28
C LYS A 193 27.49 12.75 -22.63
N LEU A 194 28.30 11.82 -23.13
CA LEU A 194 28.96 11.90 -24.43
C LEU A 194 28.03 11.65 -25.61
N THR A 195 27.00 10.81 -25.41
CA THR A 195 26.10 10.40 -26.51
C THR A 195 24.81 11.20 -26.59
N SER A 196 24.41 11.91 -25.53
CA SER A 196 23.16 12.69 -25.52
C SER A 196 23.22 13.87 -24.54
N ARG A 197 22.65 15.02 -24.94
CA ARG A 197 22.55 16.22 -24.10
C ARG A 197 21.63 15.97 -22.90
N GLY A 198 21.98 16.53 -21.71
CA GLY A 198 21.14 16.49 -20.51
C GLY A 198 21.73 15.67 -19.36
N PRO A 199 20.99 15.41 -18.24
CA PRO A 199 21.48 14.70 -17.07
C PRO A 199 21.70 13.21 -17.33
N ALA A 200 22.67 12.57 -16.63
CA ALA A 200 22.92 11.13 -16.76
C ALA A 200 21.82 10.29 -16.08
N PHE A 201 21.26 10.82 -15.00
CA PHE A 201 20.18 10.19 -14.26
C PHE A 201 18.82 10.78 -14.62
N PHE A 202 17.81 9.94 -14.55
CA PHE A 202 16.41 10.30 -14.70
C PHE A 202 15.67 9.95 -13.41
N THR A 203 14.80 10.83 -12.98
CA THR A 203 13.96 10.60 -11.80
C THR A 203 12.48 10.69 -12.18
N GLN A 204 11.67 9.79 -11.62
CA GLN A 204 10.23 9.79 -11.83
C GLN A 204 9.49 9.51 -10.52
N TRP A 205 8.38 10.21 -10.31
CA TRP A 205 7.52 9.94 -9.17
C TRP A 205 6.82 8.59 -9.32
N ARG A 206 6.89 7.78 -8.27
CA ARG A 206 6.30 6.46 -8.18
C ARG A 206 5.53 6.32 -6.87
N SER A 207 4.52 5.44 -6.89
CA SER A 207 3.76 5.08 -5.69
C SER A 207 4.48 3.97 -4.94
N GLY A 208 4.75 4.22 -3.66
CA GLY A 208 5.41 3.31 -2.72
C GLY A 208 4.48 2.76 -1.66
N LEU A 209 5.04 2.36 -0.51
CA LEU A 209 4.32 1.82 0.65
C LEU A 209 3.18 2.75 1.08
N GLY A 210 1.98 2.18 1.28
CA GLY A 210 0.80 2.94 1.68
C GLY A 210 0.47 4.10 0.74
N GLY A 211 0.96 4.03 -0.53
CA GLY A 211 0.76 5.07 -1.52
C GLY A 211 1.67 6.28 -1.45
N ARG A 212 2.59 6.32 -0.51
CA ARG A 212 3.57 7.39 -0.42
C ARG A 212 4.31 7.56 -1.74
N ARG A 213 4.36 8.78 -2.24
CA ARG A 213 5.12 9.09 -3.45
C ARG A 213 6.61 9.17 -3.13
N PHE A 214 7.43 8.59 -4.00
CA PHE A 214 8.88 8.70 -3.90
C PHE A 214 9.50 8.91 -5.29
N ARG A 215 10.70 9.49 -5.33
CA ARG A 215 11.47 9.68 -6.57
C ARG A 215 12.31 8.44 -6.86
N MET A 216 11.89 7.64 -7.83
CA MET A 216 12.67 6.51 -8.33
C MET A 216 13.78 7.01 -9.25
N VAL A 217 15.01 6.56 -9.00
CA VAL A 217 16.21 6.97 -9.75
C VAL A 217 16.62 5.88 -10.73
N LYS A 218 16.93 6.23 -11.99
CA LYS A 218 17.52 5.33 -12.98
C LYS A 218 18.44 6.06 -13.93
N PHE A 219 19.24 5.35 -14.72
CA PHE A 219 19.97 5.98 -15.81
C PHE A 219 19.01 6.44 -16.89
N ARG A 220 19.34 7.58 -17.52
CA ARG A 220 18.55 8.10 -18.63
C ARG A 220 18.75 7.24 -19.88
N THR A 221 17.69 6.66 -20.37
CA THR A 221 17.67 5.82 -21.60
C THR A 221 16.89 6.45 -22.75
N MET A 222 16.21 7.58 -22.50
CA MET A 222 15.38 8.29 -23.46
C MET A 222 15.90 9.69 -23.73
N VAL A 223 15.43 10.30 -24.83
CA VAL A 223 15.65 11.73 -25.14
C VAL A 223 15.06 12.64 -24.09
N VAL A 224 15.52 13.89 -24.03
CA VAL A 224 15.13 14.84 -22.94
C VAL A 224 13.64 15.17 -22.96
N ASP A 225 13.05 15.26 -24.16
CA ASP A 225 11.63 15.60 -24.42
C ASP A 225 10.71 14.36 -24.44
N ALA A 226 11.19 13.20 -23.96
CA ALA A 226 10.47 11.92 -24.03
C ALA A 226 9.09 11.95 -23.33
N GLU A 227 8.95 12.68 -22.22
CA GLU A 227 7.68 12.75 -21.51
C GLU A 227 6.64 13.56 -22.29
N GLN A 228 7.05 14.63 -22.96
CA GLN A 228 6.17 15.42 -23.85
C GLN A 228 5.67 14.61 -25.04
N ARG A 229 6.52 13.77 -25.63
CA ARG A 229 6.16 12.88 -26.74
C ARG A 229 5.33 11.66 -26.33
N ARG A 230 5.11 11.44 -25.05
CA ARG A 230 4.33 10.29 -24.58
C ARG A 230 2.90 10.29 -25.13
N HIS A 231 2.27 11.45 -25.22
CA HIS A 231 0.90 11.57 -25.70
C HIS A 231 0.73 11.07 -27.14
N GLU A 232 1.74 11.28 -28.00
CA GLU A 232 1.73 10.82 -29.38
C GLU A 232 1.75 9.30 -29.50
N LEU A 233 2.31 8.63 -28.48
CA LEU A 233 2.51 7.18 -28.47
C LEU A 233 1.42 6.41 -27.69
N LEU A 234 0.46 7.08 -27.07
CA LEU A 234 -0.62 6.42 -26.32
C LEU A 234 -1.43 5.45 -27.21
N LYS A 235 -1.62 5.79 -28.48
CA LYS A 235 -2.31 4.93 -29.46
C LYS A 235 -1.55 3.64 -29.81
N HIS A 236 -0.25 3.59 -29.51
CA HIS A 236 0.62 2.44 -29.76
C HIS A 236 0.91 1.64 -28.48
N ASN A 237 0.14 1.87 -27.42
CA ASN A 237 0.29 1.12 -26.17
C ASN A 237 -0.03 -0.36 -26.41
N GLU A 238 0.91 -1.24 -26.10
CA GLU A 238 0.78 -2.70 -26.25
C GLU A 238 0.33 -3.38 -24.94
N GLN A 239 0.33 -2.65 -23.82
CA GLN A 239 -0.06 -3.18 -22.51
C GLN A 239 -1.54 -2.91 -22.27
N ASP A 240 -2.25 -3.92 -21.79
CA ASP A 240 -3.59 -3.78 -21.24
C ASP A 240 -3.57 -3.03 -19.88
N GLY A 241 -4.71 -2.46 -19.48
CA GLY A 241 -4.82 -1.70 -18.25
C GLY A 241 -4.09 -0.35 -18.27
N PRO A 242 -3.79 0.23 -17.11
CA PRO A 242 -3.22 1.57 -17.01
C PRO A 242 -1.74 1.68 -17.34
N ALA A 243 -1.01 0.54 -17.41
CA ALA A 243 0.41 0.54 -17.69
C ALA A 243 0.71 0.89 -19.15
N PHE A 244 1.80 1.64 -19.35
CA PHE A 244 2.24 2.04 -20.69
C PHE A 244 3.48 1.27 -21.15
N LYS A 245 3.39 0.61 -22.30
CA LYS A 245 4.50 -0.13 -22.93
C LYS A 245 4.42 -0.05 -24.45
N VAL A 246 5.54 0.31 -25.08
CA VAL A 246 5.73 0.28 -26.54
C VAL A 246 7.06 -0.43 -26.81
N THR A 247 7.05 -1.52 -27.60
CA THR A 247 8.22 -2.38 -27.83
C THR A 247 9.35 -1.63 -28.56
N ASN A 248 9.04 -0.89 -29.61
CA ASN A 248 10.02 -0.08 -30.35
C ASN A 248 9.82 1.41 -30.12
N ASP A 249 9.93 1.84 -28.86
CA ASP A 249 9.74 3.22 -28.45
C ASP A 249 10.77 4.15 -29.11
N PRO A 250 10.36 5.07 -30.01
CA PRO A 250 11.26 5.96 -30.73
C PRO A 250 11.99 6.97 -29.83
N ARG A 251 11.53 7.14 -28.60
CA ARG A 251 12.15 8.02 -27.61
C ARG A 251 13.42 7.43 -27.01
N VAL A 252 13.65 6.11 -27.20
CA VAL A 252 14.81 5.41 -26.62
C VAL A 252 16.05 5.64 -27.46
N THR A 253 17.12 6.15 -26.81
CA THR A 253 18.42 6.35 -27.48
C THR A 253 19.10 5.02 -27.82
N ARG A 254 20.09 5.01 -28.74
CA ARG A 254 20.84 3.78 -29.08
C ARG A 254 21.52 3.18 -27.84
N LEU A 255 22.22 4.00 -27.06
CA LEU A 255 22.81 3.57 -25.79
C LEU A 255 21.73 3.15 -24.78
N GLY A 256 20.62 3.89 -24.69
CA GLY A 256 19.49 3.58 -23.84
C GLY A 256 18.88 2.20 -24.12
N ARG A 257 18.83 1.77 -25.40
CA ARG A 257 18.38 0.43 -25.79
C ARG A 257 19.29 -0.65 -25.20
N PHE A 258 20.61 -0.47 -25.31
CA PHE A 258 21.59 -1.38 -24.69
C PHE A 258 21.42 -1.46 -23.17
N LEU A 259 21.30 -0.30 -22.50
CA LEU A 259 21.12 -0.23 -21.04
C LEU A 259 19.83 -0.94 -20.58
N ARG A 260 18.73 -0.81 -21.34
CA ARG A 260 17.46 -1.50 -21.04
C ARG A 260 17.55 -3.01 -21.26
N ILE A 261 18.19 -3.46 -22.35
CA ILE A 261 18.38 -4.90 -22.64
C ILE A 261 19.19 -5.55 -21.50
N THR A 262 20.18 -4.84 -20.97
CA THR A 262 21.04 -5.33 -19.88
C THR A 262 20.48 -5.04 -18.49
N SER A 263 19.36 -4.28 -18.38
CA SER A 263 18.77 -3.78 -17.14
C SER A 263 19.75 -2.94 -16.29
N ILE A 264 20.85 -2.47 -16.84
CA ILE A 264 21.82 -1.61 -16.16
C ILE A 264 21.19 -0.27 -15.80
N ASP A 265 20.21 0.19 -16.57
CA ASP A 265 19.49 1.42 -16.31
C ASP A 265 18.74 1.42 -14.96
N GLU A 266 18.43 0.26 -14.41
CA GLU A 266 17.72 0.12 -13.16
C GLU A 266 18.63 0.05 -11.90
N PHE A 267 19.93 -0.18 -12.07
CA PHE A 267 20.86 -0.32 -10.94
C PHE A 267 20.92 0.91 -10.00
N PRO A 268 20.77 2.18 -10.46
CA PRO A 268 20.69 3.32 -9.55
C PRO A 268 19.53 3.26 -8.55
N GLN A 269 18.50 2.42 -8.76
CA GLN A 269 17.43 2.19 -7.80
C GLN A 269 17.93 1.53 -6.50
N LEU A 270 19.13 0.94 -6.47
CA LEU A 270 19.80 0.51 -5.23
C LEU A 270 19.93 1.67 -4.23
N TRP A 271 20.01 2.91 -4.71
CA TRP A 271 19.96 4.10 -3.85
C TRP A 271 18.59 4.26 -3.17
N ASN A 272 17.49 4.00 -3.91
CA ASN A 272 16.14 4.01 -3.32
C ASN A 272 15.97 2.86 -2.30
N VAL A 273 16.61 1.69 -2.55
CA VAL A 273 16.63 0.59 -1.58
C VAL A 273 17.38 0.98 -0.32
N LEU A 274 18.55 1.62 -0.46
CA LEU A 274 19.34 2.08 0.68
C LEU A 274 18.59 3.11 1.52
N LYS A 275 17.87 4.03 0.88
CA LYS A 275 17.02 5.02 1.56
C LYS A 275 15.81 4.40 2.27
N GLY A 276 15.32 3.26 1.81
CA GLY A 276 14.10 2.60 2.30
C GLY A 276 12.83 2.94 1.51
N ASP A 277 12.93 3.68 0.43
CA ASP A 277 11.82 3.93 -0.50
C ASP A 277 11.41 2.63 -1.23
N MET A 278 12.39 1.73 -1.43
CA MET A 278 12.26 0.43 -2.09
C MET A 278 12.92 -0.68 -1.28
N SER A 279 12.62 -1.91 -1.66
CA SER A 279 13.29 -3.15 -1.24
C SER A 279 13.98 -3.80 -2.44
N LEU A 280 14.91 -4.72 -2.21
CA LEU A 280 15.46 -5.57 -3.29
C LEU A 280 14.35 -6.40 -3.94
N VAL A 281 13.40 -6.90 -3.14
CA VAL A 281 12.30 -7.76 -3.61
C VAL A 281 10.96 -7.18 -3.18
N GLY A 282 10.03 -7.04 -4.13
CA GLY A 282 8.68 -6.53 -3.86
C GLY A 282 7.94 -6.20 -5.14
N PRO A 283 6.67 -5.79 -5.08
CA PRO A 283 5.91 -5.31 -6.22
C PRO A 283 6.64 -4.17 -6.96
N ARG A 284 6.72 -4.22 -8.28
CA ARG A 284 7.39 -3.16 -9.06
C ARG A 284 6.63 -1.83 -8.93
N PRO A 285 7.27 -0.72 -8.53
CA PRO A 285 6.56 0.55 -8.33
C PRO A 285 6.00 1.10 -9.64
N LEU A 286 4.71 1.43 -9.66
CA LEU A 286 4.05 2.08 -10.81
C LEU A 286 4.23 3.61 -10.76
N PRO A 287 4.25 4.29 -11.92
CA PRO A 287 4.04 5.73 -12.00
C PRO A 287 2.78 6.14 -11.24
N CYS A 288 2.78 7.32 -10.60
CA CYS A 288 1.63 7.73 -9.78
C CYS A 288 0.31 7.68 -10.56
N HIS A 289 0.27 8.21 -11.78
CA HIS A 289 -0.93 8.21 -12.61
C HIS A 289 -1.40 6.79 -13.04
N GLU A 290 -0.48 5.82 -13.18
CA GLU A 290 -0.85 4.43 -13.45
C GLU A 290 -1.39 3.73 -12.18
N ALA A 291 -0.81 4.05 -11.02
CA ALA A 291 -1.28 3.55 -9.74
C ALA A 291 -2.67 4.11 -9.38
N GLU A 292 -2.92 5.38 -9.73
CA GLU A 292 -4.22 6.05 -9.57
C GLU A 292 -5.32 5.40 -10.39
N ALA A 293 -4.98 4.94 -11.60
CA ALA A 293 -5.91 4.27 -12.50
C ALA A 293 -6.13 2.77 -12.18
N CYS A 294 -5.45 2.22 -11.16
CA CYS A 294 -5.66 0.84 -10.73
C CYS A 294 -7.03 0.64 -10.07
N GLU A 295 -7.64 -0.52 -10.32
CA GLU A 295 -8.82 -0.98 -9.61
C GLU A 295 -8.53 -1.16 -8.11
N VAL A 296 -9.57 -1.10 -7.28
CA VAL A 296 -9.46 -1.14 -5.81
C VAL A 296 -8.64 -2.34 -5.31
N TRP A 297 -8.95 -3.55 -5.80
CA TRP A 297 -8.23 -4.76 -5.39
C TRP A 297 -6.75 -4.78 -5.81
N GLN A 298 -6.40 -4.10 -6.91
CA GLN A 298 -5.02 -3.98 -7.41
C GLN A 298 -4.17 -3.09 -6.49
N ARG A 299 -4.78 -2.13 -5.81
CA ARG A 299 -4.11 -1.18 -4.90
C ARG A 299 -3.52 -1.87 -3.67
N ARG A 300 -3.94 -3.11 -3.33
CA ARG A 300 -3.32 -3.92 -2.27
C ARG A 300 -1.83 -4.18 -2.47
N ARG A 301 -1.32 -4.04 -3.67
CA ARG A 301 0.13 -4.11 -3.95
C ARG A 301 0.95 -3.06 -3.19
N LEU A 302 0.31 -1.99 -2.73
CA LEU A 302 0.91 -0.91 -1.95
C LEU A 302 0.93 -1.17 -0.44
N ASP A 303 0.38 -2.30 0.01
CA ASP A 303 0.45 -2.73 1.40
C ASP A 303 1.87 -3.10 1.83
N VAL A 304 2.79 -3.28 0.88
CA VAL A 304 4.20 -3.58 1.13
C VAL A 304 5.12 -2.64 0.35
N THR A 305 6.35 -2.51 0.82
CA THR A 305 7.37 -1.71 0.12
C THR A 305 7.62 -2.26 -1.28
N PRO A 306 7.63 -1.42 -2.32
CA PRO A 306 7.91 -1.84 -3.69
C PRO A 306 9.35 -2.36 -3.83
N GLY A 307 9.58 -3.23 -4.83
CA GLY A 307 10.87 -3.88 -5.03
C GLY A 307 11.54 -3.57 -6.36
N LEU A 308 12.86 -3.84 -6.38
CA LEU A 308 13.69 -3.80 -7.58
C LEU A 308 13.40 -5.03 -8.45
N THR A 309 13.21 -6.19 -7.84
CA THR A 309 12.76 -7.44 -8.50
C THR A 309 11.47 -7.96 -7.90
N CYS A 310 10.73 -8.76 -8.67
CA CYS A 310 9.42 -9.31 -8.29
C CYS A 310 9.14 -10.63 -9.00
N ILE A 311 8.06 -11.33 -8.58
CA ILE A 311 7.71 -12.66 -9.11
C ILE A 311 7.50 -12.63 -10.63
N TRP A 312 6.76 -11.64 -11.16
CA TRP A 312 6.46 -11.62 -12.58
C TRP A 312 7.70 -11.37 -13.45
N GLN A 313 8.67 -10.60 -12.98
CA GLN A 313 9.94 -10.36 -13.68
C GLN A 313 10.78 -11.64 -13.75
N THR A 314 10.78 -12.46 -12.72
CA THR A 314 11.56 -13.70 -12.65
C THR A 314 10.91 -14.86 -13.41
N ARG A 315 9.59 -14.88 -13.60
CA ARG A 315 8.86 -15.91 -14.36
C ARG A 315 8.97 -15.75 -15.88
N GLY A 316 9.58 -14.66 -16.36
CA GLY A 316 10.00 -14.47 -17.77
C GLY A 316 8.89 -14.54 -18.83
N ARG A 317 7.69 -14.02 -18.55
CA ARG A 317 6.59 -14.00 -19.53
C ARG A 317 6.48 -12.62 -20.20
N PRO A 318 6.89 -12.47 -21.47
CA PRO A 318 6.92 -11.17 -22.16
C PRO A 318 5.55 -10.55 -22.44
N ARG A 319 4.45 -11.34 -22.36
CA ARG A 319 3.06 -10.90 -22.60
C ARG A 319 2.16 -11.17 -21.40
N THR A 320 2.60 -10.76 -20.21
CA THR A 320 1.78 -10.85 -19.01
C THR A 320 0.71 -9.77 -19.04
N SER A 321 -0.59 -10.15 -18.93
CA SER A 321 -1.67 -9.17 -18.79
C SER A 321 -1.50 -8.38 -17.52
N PHE A 322 -1.97 -7.13 -17.50
CA PHE A 322 -1.89 -6.28 -16.30
C PHE A 322 -2.57 -6.93 -15.10
N ALA A 323 -3.74 -7.54 -15.31
CA ALA A 323 -4.45 -8.25 -14.24
C ALA A 323 -3.63 -9.43 -13.67
N LEU A 324 -2.94 -10.21 -14.52
CA LEU A 324 -2.07 -11.29 -14.04
C LEU A 324 -0.86 -10.74 -13.31
N TRP A 325 -0.25 -9.64 -13.80
CA TRP A 325 0.82 -8.96 -13.09
C TRP A 325 0.39 -8.56 -11.67
N MET A 326 -0.78 -7.92 -11.52
CA MET A 326 -1.31 -7.53 -10.22
C MET A 326 -1.53 -8.74 -9.30
N ARG A 327 -2.07 -9.86 -9.83
CA ARG A 327 -2.24 -11.10 -9.07
C ARG A 327 -0.90 -11.67 -8.57
N LEU A 328 0.15 -11.62 -9.39
CA LEU A 328 1.50 -12.06 -9.00
C LEU A 328 2.11 -11.16 -7.91
N ASP A 329 1.83 -9.86 -7.95
CA ASP A 329 2.24 -8.94 -6.88
C ASP A 329 1.51 -9.29 -5.57
N LEU A 330 0.21 -9.61 -5.61
CA LEU A 330 -0.54 -10.03 -4.43
C LEU A 330 -0.12 -11.43 -3.95
N GLU A 331 0.26 -12.33 -4.87
CA GLU A 331 0.86 -13.62 -4.51
C GLU A 331 2.15 -13.41 -3.69
N TYR A 332 3.03 -12.51 -4.15
CA TYR A 332 4.25 -12.17 -3.42
C TYR A 332 3.94 -11.71 -1.98
N ILE A 333 2.97 -10.84 -1.79
CA ILE A 333 2.59 -10.34 -0.46
C ILE A 333 2.18 -11.48 0.51
N ARG A 334 1.56 -12.53 -0.03
CA ARG A 334 1.13 -13.71 0.77
C ARG A 334 2.30 -14.63 1.14
N VAL A 335 3.27 -14.78 0.22
CA VAL A 335 4.39 -15.74 0.40
C VAL A 335 5.69 -15.05 0.81
N GLN A 336 5.65 -13.77 1.15
CA GLN A 336 6.81 -12.99 1.56
C GLN A 336 7.52 -13.66 2.73
N SER A 337 8.77 -14.03 2.52
CA SER A 337 9.65 -14.64 3.52
C SER A 337 11.11 -14.47 3.12
N PHE A 338 12.04 -14.65 4.06
CA PHE A 338 13.47 -14.58 3.79
C PHE A 338 13.87 -15.49 2.61
N TRP A 339 13.43 -16.73 2.62
CA TRP A 339 13.79 -17.69 1.57
C TRP A 339 13.15 -17.37 0.22
N THR A 340 11.94 -16.82 0.21
CA THR A 340 11.28 -16.36 -1.01
C THR A 340 12.08 -15.21 -1.63
N ASP A 341 12.53 -14.27 -0.82
CA ASP A 341 13.30 -13.12 -1.30
C ASP A 341 14.67 -13.54 -1.84
N VAL A 342 15.40 -14.39 -1.11
CA VAL A 342 16.67 -14.96 -1.58
C VAL A 342 16.49 -15.71 -2.90
N LYS A 343 15.46 -16.55 -3.02
CA LYS A 343 15.13 -17.27 -4.25
C LYS A 343 14.88 -16.31 -5.43
N LEU A 344 14.10 -15.25 -5.21
CA LEU A 344 13.78 -14.27 -6.27
C LEU A 344 15.02 -13.48 -6.70
N ILE A 345 15.90 -13.10 -5.77
CA ILE A 345 17.18 -12.45 -6.09
C ILE A 345 18.04 -13.36 -6.97
N LEU A 346 18.20 -14.64 -6.58
CA LEU A 346 18.98 -15.60 -7.37
C LEU A 346 18.38 -15.86 -8.76
N LEU A 347 17.04 -15.92 -8.87
CA LEU A 347 16.34 -16.11 -10.15
C LEU A 347 16.40 -14.86 -11.03
N THR A 348 16.61 -13.68 -10.48
CA THR A 348 16.73 -12.44 -11.26
C THR A 348 17.98 -12.44 -12.15
N ILE A 349 19.09 -12.99 -11.65
CA ILE A 349 20.37 -13.01 -12.39
C ILE A 349 20.25 -13.72 -13.75
N PRO A 350 19.82 -15.01 -13.83
CA PRO A 350 19.69 -15.70 -15.10
C PRO A 350 18.57 -15.07 -15.96
N THR A 351 17.52 -14.53 -15.36
CA THR A 351 16.43 -13.86 -16.12
C THR A 351 16.92 -12.63 -16.83
N VAL A 352 17.71 -11.78 -16.19
CA VAL A 352 18.33 -10.60 -16.81
C VAL A 352 19.27 -11.02 -17.93
N LEU A 353 20.02 -12.10 -17.77
CA LEU A 353 20.94 -12.62 -18.78
C LEU A 353 20.19 -13.25 -19.98
N LYS A 354 19.09 -13.99 -19.74
CA LYS A 354 18.29 -14.68 -20.75
C LYS A 354 17.42 -13.73 -21.56
N ASN A 355 16.81 -12.71 -20.95
CA ASN A 355 15.94 -11.73 -21.62
C ASN A 355 16.68 -10.82 -22.62
N ARG A 356 17.98 -11.03 -22.83
CA ARG A 356 18.74 -10.38 -23.92
C ARG A 356 18.22 -10.75 -25.31
N ALA A 357 17.52 -11.87 -25.46
CA ALA A 357 17.05 -12.36 -26.75
C ALA A 357 15.63 -11.90 -27.14
N ASP A 358 14.82 -11.46 -26.17
CA ASP A 358 13.37 -11.21 -26.35
C ASP A 358 12.95 -9.72 -26.20
N ARG A 359 13.91 -8.78 -26.23
CA ARG A 359 13.64 -7.32 -26.11
C ARG A 359 14.16 -6.51 -27.27
#